data_350975d70021d77d52db50610914c1e9
#
_entry.id   350975d70021d77d52db50610914c1e9
#
_cell.length_a   1.000
_cell.length_b   1.000
_cell.length_c   1.000
_cell.angle_alpha   90.00
_cell.angle_beta   90.00
_cell.angle_gamma   90.00
#
_symmetry.space_group_name_H-M   'P 1'
#
loop_
_entity.id
_entity.type
_entity.pdbx_description
1 polymer ?
#
loop_
_entity_poly.entity_id
_entity_poly.type
_entity_poly.pdbx_seq_one_letter_code
_entity_poly.pdbx_strand_id
1 'polypeptide(L)'
;MNTFLQIPAIRRLNAFRQVDETMGLQAVSVEKDFWVCWTLRELFSLPGIGEHLTFKGGTSLSKAWKLIERFSEDIDIVVDKEALGFAGDAAPDKASSHKQRKVRLVSLMEASRAWVQGTLQPALAARIESTLGPTGWI
;
A
#
# COMPACT_ATOMS: atom_id res chain seq x y z
N MET A 1 -0.31 -14.19 -8.65
CA MET A 1 -1.20 -13.97 -7.49
C MET A 1 -2.67 -14.06 -7.88
N ASN A 2 -3.15 -13.39 -8.92
CA ASN A 2 -4.59 -13.46 -9.31
C ASN A 2 -5.05 -14.87 -9.67
N THR A 3 -4.22 -15.68 -10.32
CA THR A 3 -4.50 -17.12 -10.56
C THR A 3 -4.72 -17.90 -9.26
N PHE A 4 -3.98 -17.58 -8.21
CA PHE A 4 -4.16 -18.20 -6.88
C PHE A 4 -5.50 -17.82 -6.25
N LEU A 5 -6.00 -16.61 -6.47
CA LEU A 5 -7.30 -16.15 -5.97
C LEU A 5 -8.48 -16.85 -6.66
N GLN A 6 -8.28 -17.42 -7.86
CA GLN A 6 -9.31 -18.13 -8.60
C GLN A 6 -9.52 -19.58 -8.14
N ILE A 7 -8.59 -20.15 -7.35
CA ILE A 7 -8.76 -21.48 -6.78
C ILE A 7 -9.71 -21.46 -5.57
N PRO A 8 -10.45 -22.56 -5.30
CA PRO A 8 -11.38 -22.62 -4.17
C PRO A 8 -10.73 -22.24 -2.84
N ALA A 9 -11.47 -21.55 -1.97
CA ALA A 9 -10.97 -21.05 -0.67
C ALA A 9 -10.34 -22.16 0.18
N ILE A 10 -10.93 -23.35 0.21
CA ILE A 10 -10.37 -24.49 0.95
C ILE A 10 -8.98 -24.90 0.43
N ARG A 11 -8.74 -24.83 -0.88
CA ARG A 11 -7.42 -25.13 -1.43
C ARG A 11 -6.40 -24.05 -1.12
N ARG A 12 -6.81 -22.78 -1.08
CA ARG A 12 -5.94 -21.66 -0.63
C ARG A 12 -5.55 -21.85 0.82
N LEU A 13 -6.51 -22.17 1.69
CA LEU A 13 -6.24 -22.44 3.10
C LEU A 13 -5.26 -23.60 3.28
N ASN A 14 -5.44 -24.71 2.53
CA ASN A 14 -4.52 -25.85 2.59
C ASN A 14 -3.11 -25.46 2.12
N ALA A 15 -2.97 -24.61 1.11
CA ALA A 15 -1.66 -24.10 0.69
C ALA A 15 -0.97 -23.29 1.79
N PHE A 16 -1.69 -22.42 2.52
CA PHE A 16 -1.14 -21.68 3.66
C PHE A 16 -0.73 -22.61 4.80
N ARG A 17 -1.50 -23.65 5.10
CA ARG A 17 -1.15 -24.67 6.10
C ARG A 17 0.08 -25.48 5.72
N GLN A 18 0.24 -25.81 4.45
CA GLN A 18 1.43 -26.50 3.97
C GLN A 18 2.72 -25.67 4.14
N VAL A 19 2.62 -24.35 3.99
CA VAL A 19 3.75 -23.45 4.29
C VAL A 19 4.04 -23.43 5.79
N ASP A 20 3.03 -23.45 6.66
CA ASP A 20 3.18 -23.57 8.11
C ASP A 20 3.97 -24.86 8.45
N GLU A 21 3.55 -26.00 7.95
CA GLU A 21 4.21 -27.30 8.19
C GLU A 21 5.66 -27.34 7.69
N THR A 22 5.98 -26.65 6.60
CA THR A 22 7.33 -26.69 5.99
C THR A 22 8.28 -25.64 6.53
N MET A 23 7.76 -24.45 6.91
CA MET A 23 8.57 -23.29 7.32
C MET A 23 8.38 -22.88 8.78
N GLY A 24 7.44 -23.50 9.51
CA GLY A 24 7.11 -23.15 10.89
C GLY A 24 6.46 -21.74 11.03
N LEU A 25 5.84 -21.25 9.97
CA LEU A 25 5.14 -19.96 9.94
C LEU A 25 3.65 -20.20 10.07
N GLN A 26 3.01 -19.59 11.05
CA GLN A 26 1.56 -19.73 11.23
C GLN A 26 0.79 -19.44 9.94
N ALA A 27 -0.13 -20.31 9.56
CA ALA A 27 -0.93 -20.19 8.33
C ALA A 27 -1.62 -18.83 8.17
N VAL A 28 -2.11 -18.26 9.29
CA VAL A 28 -2.70 -16.90 9.34
C VAL A 28 -1.68 -15.83 8.96
N SER A 29 -0.44 -15.96 9.42
CA SER A 29 0.62 -15.01 9.08
C SER A 29 1.01 -15.10 7.60
N VAL A 30 1.03 -16.32 7.05
CA VAL A 30 1.28 -16.55 5.62
C VAL A 30 0.15 -15.94 4.77
N GLU A 31 -1.09 -16.09 5.18
CA GLU A 31 -2.25 -15.50 4.50
C GLU A 31 -2.19 -13.97 4.53
N LYS A 32 -1.92 -13.37 5.69
CA LYS A 32 -1.75 -11.91 5.81
C LYS A 32 -0.63 -11.40 4.92
N ASP A 33 0.49 -12.10 4.88
CA ASP A 33 1.62 -11.77 4.01
C ASP A 33 1.25 -11.79 2.52
N PHE A 34 0.47 -12.79 2.13
CA PHE A 34 -0.07 -12.87 0.77
C PHE A 34 -0.92 -11.63 0.44
N TRP A 35 -1.81 -11.23 1.35
CA TRP A 35 -2.67 -10.06 1.14
C TRP A 35 -1.89 -8.75 1.11
N VAL A 36 -0.88 -8.58 1.96
CA VAL A 36 0.04 -7.43 1.92
C VAL A 36 0.73 -7.35 0.55
N CYS A 37 1.33 -8.44 0.10
CA CYS A 37 2.03 -8.49 -1.19
C CYS A 37 1.07 -8.26 -2.38
N TRP A 38 -0.13 -8.81 -2.32
CA TRP A 38 -1.15 -8.62 -3.34
C TRP A 38 -1.61 -7.15 -3.40
N THR A 39 -1.94 -6.56 -2.26
CA THR A 39 -2.36 -5.15 -2.17
C THR A 39 -1.28 -4.19 -2.66
N LEU A 40 -0.03 -4.41 -2.27
CA LEU A 40 1.10 -3.62 -2.77
C LEU A 40 1.19 -3.69 -4.30
N ARG A 41 1.11 -4.89 -4.86
CA ARG A 41 1.14 -5.06 -6.31
C ARG A 41 0.01 -4.28 -7.00
N GLU A 42 -1.23 -4.38 -6.48
CA GLU A 42 -2.37 -3.68 -7.06
C GLU A 42 -2.20 -2.16 -6.94
N LEU A 43 -1.77 -1.64 -5.78
CA LEU A 43 -1.51 -0.22 -5.54
C LEU A 43 -0.50 0.36 -6.54
N PHE A 44 0.66 -0.28 -6.67
CA PHE A 44 1.73 0.21 -7.53
C PHE A 44 1.47 -0.01 -9.03
N SER A 45 0.49 -0.84 -9.38
CA SER A 45 0.04 -1.04 -10.77
C SER A 45 -1.16 -0.19 -11.17
N LEU A 46 -1.68 0.68 -10.29
CA LEU A 46 -2.77 1.61 -10.64
C LEU A 46 -2.25 2.66 -11.64
N PRO A 47 -2.83 2.75 -12.84
CA PRO A 47 -2.39 3.72 -13.86
C PRO A 47 -2.56 5.16 -13.39
N GLY A 48 -1.54 6.01 -13.56
CA GLY A 48 -1.56 7.42 -13.17
C GLY A 48 -1.58 7.67 -11.65
N ILE A 49 -1.46 6.61 -10.84
CA ILE A 49 -1.49 6.69 -9.37
C ILE A 49 -0.24 6.02 -8.80
N GLY A 50 0.04 4.77 -9.19
CA GLY A 50 1.10 3.96 -8.61
C GLY A 50 2.50 4.58 -8.73
N GLU A 51 2.77 5.32 -9.79
CA GLU A 51 4.02 6.04 -10.03
C GLU A 51 4.29 7.19 -9.04
N HIS A 52 3.22 7.70 -8.39
CA HIS A 52 3.29 8.74 -7.38
C HIS A 52 3.36 8.21 -5.95
N LEU A 53 3.44 6.89 -5.79
CA LEU A 53 3.50 6.23 -4.49
C LEU A 53 4.93 5.79 -4.18
N THR A 54 5.33 5.98 -2.93
CA THR A 54 6.58 5.43 -2.39
C THR A 54 6.26 4.49 -1.23
N PHE A 55 6.76 3.27 -1.31
CA PHE A 55 6.62 2.27 -0.24
C PHE A 55 7.66 2.51 0.84
N LYS A 56 7.21 2.64 2.09
CA LYS A 56 8.03 2.91 3.27
C LYS A 56 7.76 1.93 4.41
N GLY A 57 8.34 2.24 5.58
CA GLY A 57 8.11 1.51 6.83
C GLY A 57 8.81 0.16 6.92
N GLY A 58 8.49 -0.58 7.97
CA GLY A 58 9.07 -1.89 8.26
C GLY A 58 8.79 -2.93 7.19
N THR A 59 7.60 -2.89 6.59
CA THR A 59 7.21 -3.79 5.50
C THR A 59 8.04 -3.54 4.24
N SER A 60 8.41 -2.29 3.95
CA SER A 60 9.34 -1.96 2.86
C SER A 60 10.73 -2.53 3.11
N LEU A 61 11.26 -2.41 4.32
CA LEU A 61 12.56 -2.96 4.69
C LEU A 61 12.60 -4.49 4.59
N SER A 62 11.50 -5.14 4.94
CA SER A 62 11.37 -6.60 4.87
C SER A 62 11.15 -7.10 3.42
N LYS A 63 10.16 -6.55 2.72
CA LYS A 63 9.69 -7.07 1.42
C LYS A 63 10.52 -6.60 0.22
N ALA A 64 10.83 -5.30 0.15
CA ALA A 64 11.56 -4.73 -0.97
C ALA A 64 13.08 -4.81 -0.79
N TRP A 65 13.57 -4.49 0.40
CA TRP A 65 15.00 -4.39 0.67
C TRP A 65 15.60 -5.63 1.32
N LYS A 66 14.78 -6.54 1.90
CA LYS A 66 15.20 -7.76 2.59
C LYS A 66 16.25 -7.50 3.69
N LEU A 67 16.16 -6.35 4.36
CA LEU A 67 17.08 -5.92 5.41
C LEU A 67 16.69 -6.43 6.79
N ILE A 68 15.43 -6.81 6.97
CA ILE A 68 14.93 -7.35 8.23
C ILE A 68 14.02 -8.57 7.95
N GLU A 69 14.18 -9.59 8.76
CA GLU A 69 13.38 -10.82 8.72
C GLU A 69 12.27 -10.73 9.77
N ARG A 70 11.30 -9.85 9.53
CA ARG A 70 10.12 -9.75 10.40
C ARG A 70 8.84 -9.68 9.58
N PHE A 71 7.81 -10.30 10.10
CA PHE A 71 6.45 -10.11 9.61
C PHE A 71 6.00 -8.67 9.89
N SER A 72 5.39 -8.03 8.91
CA SER A 72 4.73 -6.74 9.05
C SER A 72 3.42 -6.77 8.27
N GLU A 73 2.36 -6.34 8.91
CA GLU A 73 0.99 -6.35 8.37
C GLU A 73 0.59 -4.98 7.82
N ASP A 74 1.34 -3.93 8.20
CA ASP A 74 1.04 -2.55 7.82
C ASP A 74 1.65 -2.22 6.45
N ILE A 75 0.90 -1.49 5.65
CA ILE A 75 1.36 -0.94 4.37
C ILE A 75 1.52 0.57 4.53
N ASP A 76 2.76 1.01 4.72
CA ASP A 76 3.11 2.43 4.80
C ASP A 76 3.41 2.96 3.41
N ILE A 77 2.61 3.86 2.90
CA ILE A 77 2.82 4.53 1.62
C ILE A 77 2.89 6.05 1.79
N VAL A 78 3.68 6.67 0.97
CA VAL A 78 3.79 8.13 0.86
C VAL A 78 3.41 8.53 -0.56
N VAL A 79 2.56 9.53 -0.65
CA VAL A 79 2.23 10.18 -1.93
C VAL A 79 3.29 11.23 -2.22
N ASP A 80 3.75 11.27 -3.46
CA ASP A 80 4.71 12.27 -3.90
C ASP A 80 4.12 13.69 -3.77
N LYS A 81 4.84 14.57 -3.07
CA LYS A 81 4.44 15.96 -2.87
C LYS A 81 4.27 16.72 -4.19
N GLU A 82 5.00 16.33 -5.22
CA GLU A 82 4.94 16.96 -6.55
C GLU A 82 3.62 16.65 -7.24
N ALA A 83 3.12 15.43 -7.12
CA ALA A 83 1.81 15.02 -7.61
C ALA A 83 0.65 15.77 -6.89
N LEU A 84 0.92 16.28 -5.68
CA LEU A 84 -0.01 17.07 -4.89
C LEU A 84 0.10 18.58 -5.14
N GLY A 85 0.95 19.03 -6.10
CA GLY A 85 1.14 20.45 -6.43
C GLY A 85 2.15 21.18 -5.53
N PHE A 86 2.96 20.46 -4.75
CA PHE A 86 3.96 21.03 -3.86
C PHE A 86 5.39 20.86 -4.41
N ALA A 87 5.55 21.07 -5.73
CA ALA A 87 6.85 21.06 -6.39
C ALA A 87 7.61 22.40 -6.27
N GLY A 88 8.92 22.37 -6.46
CA GLY A 88 9.77 23.55 -6.55
C GLY A 88 9.58 24.50 -5.36
N ASP A 89 9.32 25.79 -5.65
CA ASP A 89 9.16 26.83 -4.63
C ASP A 89 7.90 26.67 -3.75
N ALA A 90 6.91 25.85 -4.16
CA ALA A 90 5.75 25.53 -3.36
C ALA A 90 6.06 24.50 -2.26
N ALA A 91 7.17 23.79 -2.34
CA ALA A 91 7.55 22.76 -1.38
C ALA A 91 7.75 23.35 0.04
N PRO A 92 7.34 22.63 1.10
CA PRO A 92 7.49 23.10 2.49
C PRO A 92 8.94 23.37 2.90
N ASP A 93 9.89 22.62 2.35
CA ASP A 93 11.34 22.79 2.60
C ASP A 93 11.93 24.03 1.94
N LYS A 94 11.24 24.64 0.97
CA LYS A 94 11.61 25.89 0.30
C LYS A 94 10.95 27.14 0.90
N ALA A 95 10.25 26.99 2.02
CA ALA A 95 9.61 28.13 2.68
C ALA A 95 10.63 29.11 3.26
N SER A 96 10.42 30.42 3.07
CA SER A 96 11.30 31.49 3.53
C SER A 96 11.25 31.72 5.05
N SER A 97 10.26 31.17 5.76
CA SER A 97 10.10 31.28 7.21
C SER A 97 9.49 30.06 7.83
N HIS A 98 9.73 29.86 9.14
CA HIS A 98 9.12 28.77 9.91
C HIS A 98 7.58 28.82 9.89
N LYS A 99 6.99 30.03 9.97
CA LYS A 99 5.54 30.22 9.88
C LYS A 99 5.01 29.74 8.52
N GLN A 100 5.65 30.15 7.43
CA GLN A 100 5.27 29.75 6.08
C GLN A 100 5.43 28.23 5.87
N ARG A 101 6.53 27.65 6.38
CA ARG A 101 6.74 26.20 6.34
C ARG A 101 5.59 25.44 7.03
N LYS A 102 5.17 25.90 8.22
CA LYS A 102 4.06 25.28 8.95
C LYS A 102 2.75 25.35 8.16
N VAL A 103 2.44 26.47 7.54
CA VAL A 103 1.26 26.63 6.68
C VAL A 103 1.32 25.63 5.50
N ARG A 104 2.45 25.59 4.79
CA ARG A 104 2.60 24.66 3.64
C ARG A 104 2.51 23.20 4.06
N LEU A 105 3.00 22.81 5.22
CA LEU A 105 2.86 21.45 5.75
C LEU A 105 1.40 21.09 6.03
N VAL A 106 0.62 22.01 6.59
CA VAL A 106 -0.82 21.80 6.80
C VAL A 106 -1.53 21.64 5.46
N SER A 107 -1.27 22.52 4.49
CA SER A 107 -1.87 22.45 3.16
C SER A 107 -1.48 21.14 2.43
N LEU A 108 -0.23 20.70 2.53
CA LEU A 108 0.21 19.42 1.97
C LEU A 108 -0.53 18.24 2.61
N MET A 109 -0.72 18.26 3.93
CA MET A 109 -1.46 17.22 4.64
C MET A 109 -2.93 17.17 4.20
N GLU A 110 -3.57 18.33 4.04
CA GLU A 110 -4.96 18.42 3.54
C GLU A 110 -5.07 17.94 2.10
N ALA A 111 -4.16 18.36 1.23
CA ALA A 111 -4.09 17.89 -0.16
C ALA A 111 -3.88 16.37 -0.24
N SER A 112 -2.99 15.82 0.59
CA SER A 112 -2.75 14.37 0.68
C SER A 112 -4.02 13.60 1.09
N ARG A 113 -4.73 14.08 2.11
CA ARG A 113 -6.01 13.48 2.55
C ARG A 113 -7.07 13.51 1.45
N ALA A 114 -7.22 14.66 0.80
CA ALA A 114 -8.19 14.83 -0.29
C ALA A 114 -7.85 13.91 -1.47
N TRP A 115 -6.59 13.79 -1.83
CA TRP A 115 -6.13 12.92 -2.90
C TRP A 115 -6.34 11.43 -2.57
N VAL A 116 -6.04 11.02 -1.33
CA VAL A 116 -6.28 9.63 -0.88
C VAL A 116 -7.76 9.29 -0.95
N GLN A 117 -8.64 10.17 -0.44
CA GLN A 117 -10.09 9.94 -0.43
C GLN A 117 -10.73 10.04 -1.82
N GLY A 118 -10.29 10.99 -2.63
CA GLY A 118 -10.93 11.30 -3.93
C GLY A 118 -10.32 10.52 -5.11
N THR A 119 -9.11 10.01 -4.98
CA THR A 119 -8.38 9.39 -6.10
C THR A 119 -7.93 7.97 -5.77
N LEU A 120 -7.10 7.80 -4.73
CA LEU A 120 -6.50 6.50 -4.43
C LEU A 120 -7.54 5.48 -3.96
N GLN A 121 -8.36 5.85 -2.98
CA GLN A 121 -9.33 4.94 -2.37
C GLN A 121 -10.37 4.41 -3.39
N PRO A 122 -11.03 5.25 -4.22
CA PRO A 122 -11.97 4.73 -5.21
C PRO A 122 -11.27 3.90 -6.30
N ALA A 123 -10.07 4.26 -6.74
CA ALA A 123 -9.32 3.48 -7.72
C ALA A 123 -8.92 2.10 -7.20
N LEU A 124 -8.45 2.04 -5.94
CA LEU A 124 -8.12 0.78 -5.30
C LEU A 124 -9.36 -0.07 -5.06
N ALA A 125 -10.48 0.52 -4.58
CA ALA A 125 -11.74 -0.18 -4.39
C ALA A 125 -12.23 -0.82 -5.70
N ALA A 126 -12.23 -0.07 -6.80
CA ALA A 126 -12.61 -0.59 -8.11
C ALA A 126 -11.68 -1.73 -8.58
N ARG A 127 -10.38 -1.64 -8.30
CA ARG A 127 -9.41 -2.69 -8.61
C ARG A 127 -9.66 -3.95 -7.79
N ILE A 128 -9.94 -3.82 -6.50
CA ILE A 128 -10.27 -4.93 -5.61
C ILE A 128 -11.58 -5.60 -6.08
N GLU A 129 -12.62 -4.81 -6.31
CA GLU A 129 -13.91 -5.31 -6.80
C GLU A 129 -13.78 -6.06 -8.12
N SER A 130 -13.01 -5.54 -9.07
CA SER A 130 -12.78 -6.21 -10.36
C SER A 130 -12.08 -7.55 -10.24
N THR A 131 -11.30 -7.77 -9.18
CA THR A 131 -10.50 -8.99 -8.97
C THR A 131 -11.18 -9.99 -8.04
N LEU A 132 -11.80 -9.52 -6.96
CA LEU A 132 -12.38 -10.33 -5.90
C LEU A 132 -13.90 -10.43 -5.95
N GLY A 133 -14.55 -9.58 -6.77
CA GLY A 133 -15.99 -9.43 -6.80
C GLY A 133 -16.48 -8.35 -5.83
N PRO A 134 -17.81 -8.05 -5.85
CA PRO A 134 -18.39 -6.91 -5.13
C PRO A 134 -18.54 -7.13 -3.61
N THR A 135 -18.30 -8.32 -3.10
CA THR A 135 -18.54 -8.66 -1.69
C THR A 135 -17.46 -9.58 -1.14
N GLY A 136 -17.30 -9.58 0.18
CA GLY A 136 -16.42 -10.51 0.89
C GLY A 136 -15.03 -9.99 1.24
N TRP A 137 -14.77 -8.69 1.03
CA TRP A 137 -13.47 -8.05 1.33
C TRP A 137 -13.61 -6.73 2.11
N ILE A 138 -14.82 -6.38 2.55
CA ILE A 138 -15.11 -5.23 3.43
C ILE A 138 -15.35 -5.73 4.86
#